data_2f0f1f3b0905a1f7e2c4b6b37e462c83
#
_entry.id   2f0f1f3b0905a1f7e2c4b6b37e462c83
#
_cell.length_a   1.000
_cell.length_b   1.000
_cell.length_c   1.000
_cell.angle_alpha   90.00
_cell.angle_beta   90.00
_cell.angle_gamma   90.00
#
_symmetry.space_group_name_H-M   'P 1'
#
loop_
_entity.id
_entity.type
_entity.pdbx_description
1 polymer ?
#
loop_
_entity_poly.entity_id
_entity_poly.type
_entity_poly.pdbx_seq_one_letter_code
_entity_poly.pdbx_strand_id
1 'polypeptide(L)'
;MSEPSIIKQSNIKPGGSPRAELVAISESDIVELAQFVSSQSRREPASVESHLRWFLLENPVRDPQIPLGCGLRSPQGELVGCILYVPQTFRFQRQTLLIVGSSCFYVDERYRGTGGLMFLRFSELGRKWPLFGNSANADAAKLWKARGAVLIPYSDHELFGVLRWRGVIEEGLERCSAPKTLARIVSGPAAAFLRPFTRLKLDGGRPEDLVPLASAEHVMQLPIHDPAPELTANRDLPYIRWRYFSGQDATVAVFAFRNKQVESEVLVTVNQRPRGYRGQIRTLQVLDIYPGVTPEVCASIAAALVERYRGAMDAIVLRGLDEARQDFFRHHGFVRRQLDAPNGWFLDKWGFLPTRNWYTVPADGDWLI
;
A
#
# COMPACT_ATOMS: atom_id res chain seq x y z
N MET A 1 -32.59 8.74 -22.91
CA MET A 1 -32.20 7.33 -22.72
C MET A 1 -31.07 7.07 -23.68
N SER A 2 -29.84 7.14 -23.19
CA SER A 2 -28.60 6.87 -23.95
C SER A 2 -27.98 5.64 -23.30
N GLU A 3 -27.83 4.58 -24.06
CA GLU A 3 -27.30 3.29 -23.63
C GLU A 3 -25.88 3.43 -23.07
N PRO A 4 -25.51 2.65 -22.02
CA PRO A 4 -24.15 2.59 -21.58
C PRO A 4 -23.32 1.94 -22.70
N SER A 5 -22.31 2.67 -23.19
CA SER A 5 -21.33 2.14 -24.14
C SER A 5 -20.59 0.97 -23.50
N ILE A 6 -21.06 -0.22 -23.82
CA ILE A 6 -20.31 -1.47 -23.69
C ILE A 6 -19.00 -1.25 -24.44
N ILE A 7 -17.88 -1.23 -23.73
CA ILE A 7 -16.55 -1.27 -24.34
C ILE A 7 -16.51 -2.56 -25.16
N LYS A 8 -16.73 -2.41 -26.47
CA LYS A 8 -16.55 -3.48 -27.44
C LYS A 8 -15.14 -3.99 -27.25
N GLN A 9 -15.00 -5.25 -26.84
CA GLN A 9 -13.78 -6.00 -27.04
C GLN A 9 -13.43 -5.90 -28.52
N SER A 10 -12.52 -5.00 -28.85
CA SER A 10 -11.97 -4.92 -30.19
C SER A 10 -11.24 -6.24 -30.43
N ASN A 11 -11.70 -7.00 -31.41
CA ASN A 11 -11.00 -8.13 -32.01
C ASN A 11 -9.64 -7.62 -32.54
N ILE A 12 -8.65 -7.58 -31.67
CA ILE A 12 -7.26 -7.35 -32.06
C ILE A 12 -6.82 -8.65 -32.72
N LYS A 13 -6.80 -8.64 -34.05
CA LYS A 13 -6.05 -9.64 -34.82
C LYS A 13 -4.62 -9.68 -34.26
N PRO A 14 -3.96 -10.85 -34.21
CA PRO A 14 -2.57 -10.95 -33.79
C PRO A 14 -1.65 -10.37 -34.88
N GLY A 15 -1.66 -9.07 -35.04
CA GLY A 15 -0.58 -8.31 -35.64
C GLY A 15 0.54 -8.26 -34.60
N GLY A 16 1.74 -8.67 -34.97
CA GLY A 16 2.88 -8.76 -34.04
C GLY A 16 2.98 -7.50 -33.19
N SER A 17 3.09 -7.67 -31.88
CA SER A 17 3.32 -6.55 -30.96
C SER A 17 4.50 -5.73 -31.47
N PRO A 18 4.42 -4.39 -31.50
CA PRO A 18 5.54 -3.58 -31.96
C PRO A 18 6.78 -3.94 -31.16
N ARG A 19 7.94 -4.04 -31.83
CA ARG A 19 9.20 -4.33 -31.18
C ARG A 19 9.49 -3.21 -30.18
N ALA A 20 9.72 -3.56 -28.93
CA ALA A 20 10.15 -2.63 -27.90
C ALA A 20 11.40 -3.18 -27.22
N GLU A 21 12.26 -2.31 -26.74
CA GLU A 21 13.54 -2.66 -26.13
C GLU A 21 13.49 -2.54 -24.62
N LEU A 22 14.07 -3.52 -23.91
CA LEU A 22 14.26 -3.46 -22.46
C LEU A 22 15.51 -2.65 -22.13
N VAL A 23 15.36 -1.63 -21.30
CA VAL A 23 16.45 -0.77 -20.84
C VAL A 23 16.50 -0.71 -19.32
N ALA A 24 17.69 -0.48 -18.76
CA ALA A 24 17.78 -0.13 -17.33
C ALA A 24 17.35 1.32 -17.13
N ILE A 25 16.56 1.58 -16.08
CA ILE A 25 16.20 2.94 -15.68
C ILE A 25 17.34 3.52 -14.83
N SER A 26 17.76 4.72 -15.18
CA SER A 26 18.80 5.50 -14.52
C SER A 26 18.23 6.79 -13.92
N GLU A 27 19.05 7.54 -13.21
CA GLU A 27 18.67 8.83 -12.63
C GLU A 27 18.30 9.88 -13.71
N SER A 28 18.94 9.84 -14.87
CA SER A 28 18.62 10.73 -15.98
C SER A 28 17.25 10.49 -16.60
N ASP A 29 16.64 9.32 -16.38
CA ASP A 29 15.33 8.98 -16.92
C ASP A 29 14.16 9.44 -16.01
N ILE A 30 14.43 9.98 -14.81
CA ILE A 30 13.39 10.28 -13.79
C ILE A 30 12.31 11.23 -14.32
N VAL A 31 12.66 12.24 -15.10
CA VAL A 31 11.69 13.21 -15.65
C VAL A 31 10.76 12.52 -16.65
N GLU A 32 11.29 11.75 -17.58
CA GLU A 32 10.51 11.00 -18.56
C GLU A 32 9.66 9.92 -17.86
N LEU A 33 10.25 9.24 -16.88
CA LEU A 33 9.55 8.26 -16.04
C LEU A 33 8.35 8.90 -15.31
N ALA A 34 8.53 10.11 -14.75
CA ALA A 34 7.46 10.82 -14.08
C ALA A 34 6.32 11.18 -15.04
N GLN A 35 6.61 11.61 -16.25
CA GLN A 35 5.61 11.87 -17.28
C GLN A 35 4.83 10.59 -17.64
N PHE A 36 5.53 9.48 -17.86
CA PHE A 36 4.92 8.20 -18.14
C PHE A 36 4.03 7.71 -17.01
N VAL A 37 4.54 7.65 -15.78
CA VAL A 37 3.77 7.22 -14.58
C VAL A 37 2.57 8.13 -14.33
N SER A 38 2.73 9.45 -14.53
CA SER A 38 1.65 10.44 -14.42
C SER A 38 0.50 10.11 -15.38
N SER A 39 0.81 9.78 -16.65
CA SER A 39 -0.18 9.40 -17.65
C SER A 39 -0.98 8.15 -17.24
N GLN A 40 -0.35 7.20 -16.56
CA GLN A 40 -0.98 5.97 -16.09
C GLN A 40 -1.78 6.15 -14.79
N SER A 41 -1.26 6.96 -13.86
CA SER A 41 -1.84 7.17 -12.52
C SER A 41 -2.84 8.34 -12.45
N ARG A 42 -2.90 9.18 -13.48
CA ARG A 42 -3.70 10.43 -13.54
C ARG A 42 -3.30 11.44 -12.45
N ARG A 43 -2.05 11.42 -12.03
CA ARG A 43 -1.48 12.37 -11.08
C ARG A 43 -0.70 13.44 -11.83
N GLU A 44 -0.46 14.55 -11.16
CA GLU A 44 0.29 15.68 -11.71
C GLU A 44 1.78 15.30 -11.85
N PRO A 45 2.43 15.54 -13.03
CA PRO A 45 3.79 15.08 -13.32
C PRO A 45 4.84 15.54 -12.31
N ALA A 46 4.79 16.80 -11.87
CA ALA A 46 5.76 17.33 -10.90
C ALA A 46 5.63 16.65 -9.54
N SER A 47 4.40 16.31 -9.11
CA SER A 47 4.16 15.53 -7.90
C SER A 47 4.71 14.12 -8.02
N VAL A 48 4.55 13.48 -9.19
CA VAL A 48 5.10 12.15 -9.45
C VAL A 48 6.62 12.20 -9.48
N GLU A 49 7.23 13.20 -10.13
CA GLU A 49 8.69 13.37 -10.16
C GLU A 49 9.27 13.52 -8.75
N SER A 50 8.72 14.42 -7.95
CA SER A 50 9.14 14.61 -6.56
C SER A 50 9.05 13.31 -5.77
N HIS A 51 7.95 12.57 -5.95
CA HIS A 51 7.77 11.27 -5.31
C HIS A 51 8.80 10.23 -5.77
N LEU A 52 9.08 10.12 -7.07
CA LEU A 52 10.07 9.18 -7.61
C LEU A 52 11.48 9.51 -7.13
N ARG A 53 11.86 10.80 -7.06
CA ARG A 53 13.14 11.22 -6.50
C ARG A 53 13.28 10.79 -5.05
N TRP A 54 12.29 11.11 -4.22
CA TRP A 54 12.26 10.65 -2.84
C TRP A 54 12.34 9.13 -2.72
N PHE A 55 11.52 8.41 -3.48
CA PHE A 55 11.34 6.97 -3.33
C PHE A 55 12.56 6.16 -3.83
N LEU A 56 13.21 6.62 -4.90
CA LEU A 56 14.30 5.90 -5.56
C LEU A 56 15.68 6.46 -5.21
N LEU A 57 15.83 7.80 -5.19
CA LEU A 57 17.14 8.41 -5.04
C LEU A 57 17.51 8.70 -3.59
N GLU A 58 16.53 9.08 -2.77
CA GLU A 58 16.74 9.36 -1.33
C GLU A 58 16.56 8.10 -0.46
N ASN A 59 16.33 6.95 -1.07
CA ASN A 59 16.23 5.67 -0.36
C ASN A 59 17.54 5.36 0.36
N PRO A 60 17.56 5.22 1.72
CA PRO A 60 18.78 5.04 2.50
C PRO A 60 19.51 3.73 2.24
N VAL A 61 18.83 2.75 1.62
CA VAL A 61 19.40 1.44 1.26
C VAL A 61 19.63 1.30 -0.23
N ARG A 62 19.69 2.43 -0.96
CA ARG A 62 20.03 2.42 -2.39
C ARG A 62 21.38 1.74 -2.59
N ASP A 63 21.40 0.72 -3.46
CA ASP A 63 22.59 -0.02 -3.85
C ASP A 63 22.92 0.27 -5.33
N PRO A 64 24.12 0.76 -5.68
CA PRO A 64 24.52 1.01 -7.08
C PRO A 64 24.49 -0.24 -7.98
N GLN A 65 24.53 -1.43 -7.40
CA GLN A 65 24.42 -2.69 -8.16
C GLN A 65 22.97 -3.01 -8.58
N ILE A 66 21.99 -2.30 -8.00
CA ILE A 66 20.58 -2.45 -8.31
C ILE A 66 20.16 -1.22 -9.13
N PRO A 67 19.81 -1.36 -10.42
CA PRO A 67 19.28 -0.25 -11.21
C PRO A 67 17.98 0.27 -10.58
N LEU A 68 17.58 1.51 -10.91
CA LEU A 68 16.33 2.08 -10.40
C LEU A 68 15.08 1.33 -10.89
N GLY A 69 15.22 0.58 -11.98
CA GLY A 69 14.15 -0.21 -12.55
C GLY A 69 14.52 -0.76 -13.93
N CYS A 70 13.51 -1.35 -14.57
CA CYS A 70 13.54 -1.74 -15.97
C CYS A 70 12.48 -0.95 -16.73
N GLY A 71 12.89 -0.29 -17.81
CA GLY A 71 12.04 0.41 -18.76
C GLY A 71 11.80 -0.41 -20.01
N LEU A 72 10.73 -0.09 -20.72
CA LEU A 72 10.43 -0.57 -22.07
C LEU A 72 10.38 0.64 -22.98
N ARG A 73 11.26 0.69 -24.00
CA ARG A 73 11.27 1.78 -24.99
C ARG A 73 10.69 1.33 -26.31
N SER A 74 9.87 2.18 -26.89
CA SER A 74 9.35 2.00 -28.25
C SER A 74 10.46 2.13 -29.30
N PRO A 75 10.23 1.73 -30.58
CA PRO A 75 11.17 1.99 -31.66
C PRO A 75 11.47 3.48 -31.88
N GLN A 76 10.62 4.38 -31.40
CA GLN A 76 10.82 5.83 -31.45
C GLN A 76 11.61 6.36 -30.25
N GLY A 77 12.01 5.49 -29.32
CA GLY A 77 12.76 5.82 -28.13
C GLY A 77 11.92 6.25 -26.93
N GLU A 78 10.60 6.33 -27.05
CA GLU A 78 9.68 6.74 -25.96
C GLU A 78 9.58 5.66 -24.89
N LEU A 79 9.50 6.04 -23.63
CA LEU A 79 9.21 5.12 -22.53
C LEU A 79 7.74 4.69 -22.57
N VAL A 80 7.50 3.40 -22.77
CA VAL A 80 6.16 2.79 -22.91
C VAL A 80 5.86 1.72 -21.85
N GLY A 81 6.78 1.53 -20.91
CA GLY A 81 6.59 0.66 -19.75
C GLY A 81 7.68 0.85 -18.72
N CYS A 82 7.36 0.57 -17.47
CA CYS A 82 8.32 0.57 -16.37
C CYS A 82 7.95 -0.45 -15.29
N ILE A 83 8.96 -0.94 -14.60
CA ILE A 83 8.89 -1.60 -13.30
C ILE A 83 10.05 -1.08 -12.47
N LEU A 84 9.77 -0.51 -11.30
CA LEU A 84 10.77 0.09 -10.44
C LEU A 84 11.28 -0.91 -9.41
N TYR A 85 12.54 -0.78 -9.01
CA TYR A 85 13.22 -1.62 -8.05
C TYR A 85 13.53 -0.82 -6.79
N VAL A 86 13.03 -1.28 -5.66
CA VAL A 86 13.13 -0.58 -4.39
C VAL A 86 13.85 -1.45 -3.38
N PRO A 87 15.14 -1.25 -3.18
CA PRO A 87 15.88 -1.94 -2.12
C PRO A 87 15.34 -1.57 -0.74
N GLN A 88 15.22 -2.57 0.12
CA GLN A 88 14.81 -2.39 1.51
C GLN A 88 15.58 -3.38 2.39
N THR A 89 15.84 -3.01 3.63
CA THR A 89 16.38 -3.92 4.62
C THR A 89 15.28 -4.52 5.46
N PHE A 90 15.34 -5.85 5.63
CA PHE A 90 14.46 -6.60 6.51
C PHE A 90 15.29 -7.28 7.58
N ARG A 91 14.74 -7.42 8.77
CA ARG A 91 15.29 -8.26 9.83
C ARG A 91 14.68 -9.64 9.76
N PHE A 92 15.53 -10.65 9.84
CA PHE A 92 15.18 -12.05 9.94
C PHE A 92 16.06 -12.72 10.99
N GLN A 93 15.49 -13.21 12.08
CA GLN A 93 16.17 -13.88 13.18
C GLN A 93 17.30 -13.04 13.77
N ARG A 94 17.76 -12.04 13.69
CA ARG A 94 18.92 -11.20 14.07
C ARG A 94 19.82 -10.81 12.88
N GLN A 95 19.49 -11.28 11.68
CA GLN A 95 20.22 -10.88 10.49
C GLN A 95 19.47 -9.77 9.75
N THR A 96 20.21 -8.87 9.15
CA THR A 96 19.66 -7.88 8.22
C THR A 96 19.84 -8.40 6.79
N LEU A 97 18.75 -8.47 6.05
CA LEU A 97 18.72 -8.94 4.68
C LEU A 97 18.36 -7.76 3.77
N LEU A 98 19.09 -7.61 2.66
CA LEU A 98 18.68 -6.74 1.57
C LEU A 98 17.66 -7.46 0.71
N ILE A 99 16.49 -6.88 0.57
CA ILE A 99 15.37 -7.38 -0.24
C ILE A 99 15.04 -6.34 -1.30
N VAL A 100 14.70 -6.77 -2.52
CA VAL A 100 14.35 -5.84 -3.59
C VAL A 100 12.85 -5.89 -3.84
N GLY A 101 12.18 -4.79 -3.53
CA GLY A 101 10.76 -4.58 -3.83
C GLY A 101 10.52 -4.22 -5.29
N SER A 102 9.34 -4.57 -5.83
CA SER A 102 8.84 -4.02 -7.09
C SER A 102 7.77 -2.96 -6.83
N SER A 103 7.79 -1.91 -7.65
CA SER A 103 6.82 -0.82 -7.62
C SER A 103 6.52 -0.33 -9.03
N CYS A 104 5.43 0.42 -9.22
CA CYS A 104 5.08 1.09 -10.48
C CYS A 104 5.20 0.18 -11.73
N PHE A 105 4.59 -1.00 -11.68
CA PHE A 105 4.57 -1.86 -12.84
C PHE A 105 3.48 -1.41 -13.81
N TYR A 106 3.84 -0.54 -14.73
CA TYR A 106 2.97 -0.01 -15.79
C TYR A 106 3.48 -0.35 -17.19
N VAL A 107 2.56 -0.64 -18.09
CA VAL A 107 2.85 -0.89 -19.52
C VAL A 107 1.74 -0.25 -20.35
N ASP A 108 2.10 0.53 -21.35
CA ASP A 108 1.18 1.09 -22.33
C ASP A 108 0.35 -0.04 -22.98
N GLU A 109 -0.92 0.19 -23.22
CA GLU A 109 -1.85 -0.83 -23.71
C GLU A 109 -1.36 -1.52 -24.99
N ARG A 110 -0.73 -0.77 -25.88
CA ARG A 110 -0.18 -1.26 -27.17
C ARG A 110 0.98 -2.26 -26.97
N TYR A 111 1.62 -2.24 -25.79
CA TYR A 111 2.81 -3.04 -25.49
C TYR A 111 2.55 -4.07 -24.35
N ARG A 112 1.30 -4.26 -23.93
CA ARG A 112 0.96 -5.16 -22.79
C ARG A 112 1.54 -6.57 -22.94
N GLY A 113 1.64 -7.09 -24.16
CA GLY A 113 2.25 -8.40 -24.42
C GLY A 113 3.72 -8.51 -24.01
N THR A 114 4.45 -7.40 -23.88
CA THR A 114 5.87 -7.36 -23.48
C THR A 114 6.07 -7.18 -21.97
N GLY A 115 5.03 -6.88 -21.20
CA GLY A 115 5.11 -6.70 -19.76
C GLY A 115 5.70 -7.91 -19.02
N GLY A 116 5.41 -9.12 -19.51
CA GLY A 116 6.01 -10.34 -18.98
C GLY A 116 7.54 -10.38 -19.05
N LEU A 117 8.14 -9.80 -20.09
CA LEU A 117 9.60 -9.72 -20.24
C LEU A 117 10.23 -8.77 -19.22
N MET A 118 9.57 -7.64 -18.92
CA MET A 118 10.02 -6.72 -17.87
C MET A 118 10.00 -7.40 -16.49
N PHE A 119 8.93 -8.12 -16.20
CA PHE A 119 8.83 -8.88 -14.95
C PHE A 119 9.86 -10.02 -14.89
N LEU A 120 10.15 -10.68 -16.01
CA LEU A 120 11.21 -11.66 -16.12
C LEU A 120 12.57 -11.04 -15.77
N ARG A 121 12.87 -9.87 -16.31
CA ARG A 121 14.10 -9.10 -16.01
C ARG A 121 14.20 -8.75 -14.54
N PHE A 122 13.10 -8.26 -13.92
CA PHE A 122 13.04 -8.06 -12.48
C PHE A 122 13.32 -9.37 -11.72
N SER A 123 12.70 -10.48 -12.13
CA SER A 123 12.86 -11.78 -11.44
C SER A 123 14.27 -12.38 -11.52
N GLU A 124 15.12 -11.89 -12.43
CA GLU A 124 16.54 -12.27 -12.50
C GLU A 124 17.34 -11.74 -11.32
N LEU A 125 16.95 -10.59 -10.74
CA LEU A 125 17.52 -10.09 -9.49
C LEU A 125 17.37 -11.10 -8.35
N GLY A 126 16.33 -11.95 -8.42
CA GLY A 126 16.11 -13.05 -7.51
C GLY A 126 17.22 -14.09 -7.46
N ARG A 127 18.27 -13.98 -8.30
CA ARG A 127 19.51 -14.77 -8.19
C ARG A 127 20.45 -14.27 -7.10
N LYS A 128 20.30 -12.99 -6.70
CA LYS A 128 21.17 -12.34 -5.71
C LYS A 128 20.42 -11.91 -4.46
N TRP A 129 19.16 -11.51 -4.59
CA TRP A 129 18.35 -10.95 -3.50
C TRP A 129 16.96 -11.56 -3.47
N PRO A 130 16.36 -11.77 -2.30
CA PRO A 130 14.94 -12.04 -2.20
C PRO A 130 14.12 -10.90 -2.82
N LEU A 131 13.00 -11.22 -3.46
CA LEU A 131 12.16 -10.22 -4.13
C LEU A 131 10.81 -10.11 -3.42
N PHE A 132 10.30 -8.88 -3.36
CA PHE A 132 9.10 -8.52 -2.63
C PHE A 132 8.16 -7.68 -3.48
N GLY A 133 6.85 -7.87 -3.34
CA GLY A 133 5.83 -7.03 -3.92
C GLY A 133 4.69 -6.84 -2.94
N ASN A 134 4.21 -5.61 -2.75
CA ASN A 134 3.13 -5.28 -1.82
C ASN A 134 2.02 -4.44 -2.46
N SER A 135 1.96 -4.41 -3.79
CA SER A 135 0.98 -3.63 -4.57
C SER A 135 0.57 -4.32 -5.86
N ALA A 136 0.74 -5.64 -5.94
CA ALA A 136 0.42 -6.39 -7.15
C ALA A 136 -1.10 -6.30 -7.46
N ASN A 137 -1.42 -5.93 -8.70
CA ASN A 137 -2.76 -6.10 -9.25
C ASN A 137 -2.96 -7.54 -9.76
N ALA A 138 -4.15 -7.85 -10.28
CA ALA A 138 -4.50 -9.20 -10.74
C ALA A 138 -3.53 -9.76 -11.81
N ASP A 139 -3.03 -8.93 -12.72
CA ASP A 139 -2.11 -9.37 -13.76
C ASP A 139 -0.69 -9.55 -13.22
N ALA A 140 -0.20 -8.64 -12.41
CA ALA A 140 1.07 -8.79 -11.70
C ALA A 140 1.08 -10.03 -10.78
N ALA A 141 -0.03 -10.29 -10.08
CA ALA A 141 -0.18 -11.49 -9.23
C ALA A 141 0.02 -12.80 -10.00
N LYS A 142 -0.50 -12.87 -11.24
CA LYS A 142 -0.27 -14.03 -12.13
C LYS A 142 1.21 -14.22 -12.46
N LEU A 143 1.93 -13.12 -12.71
CA LEU A 143 3.37 -13.16 -13.01
C LEU A 143 4.18 -13.60 -11.78
N TRP A 144 3.86 -13.08 -10.60
CA TRP A 144 4.47 -13.52 -9.34
C TRP A 144 4.28 -15.02 -9.11
N LYS A 145 3.03 -15.49 -9.23
CA LYS A 145 2.70 -16.91 -9.08
C LYS A 145 3.42 -17.78 -10.09
N ALA A 146 3.48 -17.37 -11.37
CA ALA A 146 4.18 -18.10 -12.43
C ALA A 146 5.69 -18.22 -12.19
N ARG A 147 6.29 -17.32 -11.39
CA ARG A 147 7.71 -17.40 -10.99
C ARG A 147 7.94 -18.19 -9.71
N GLY A 148 6.91 -18.78 -9.13
CA GLY A 148 7.00 -19.56 -7.89
C GLY A 148 7.06 -18.70 -6.62
N ALA A 149 6.62 -17.45 -6.70
CA ALA A 149 6.50 -16.63 -5.51
C ALA A 149 5.39 -17.13 -4.59
N VAL A 150 5.61 -16.98 -3.30
CA VAL A 150 4.61 -17.28 -2.26
C VAL A 150 3.82 -16.04 -1.91
N LEU A 151 2.56 -16.25 -1.56
CA LEU A 151 1.70 -15.19 -1.06
C LEU A 151 2.13 -14.82 0.36
N ILE A 152 2.28 -13.52 0.62
CA ILE A 152 2.44 -13.02 1.98
C ILE A 152 1.13 -13.30 2.73
N PRO A 153 1.17 -13.94 3.89
CA PRO A 153 -0.03 -14.27 4.65
C PRO A 153 -0.93 -13.04 4.85
N TYR A 154 -2.23 -13.22 4.64
CA TYR A 154 -3.28 -12.19 4.84
C TYR A 154 -3.17 -10.92 3.98
N SER A 155 -2.31 -10.90 2.96
CA SER A 155 -2.16 -9.76 2.04
C SER A 155 -3.28 -9.64 1.00
N ASP A 156 -4.19 -10.59 0.96
CA ASP A 156 -5.36 -10.64 0.08
C ASP A 156 -6.63 -10.02 0.70
N HIS A 157 -6.53 -9.53 1.94
CA HIS A 157 -7.67 -8.95 2.65
C HIS A 157 -7.33 -7.61 3.27
N GLU A 158 -8.38 -6.83 3.52
CA GLU A 158 -8.35 -5.66 4.39
C GLU A 158 -9.55 -5.66 5.33
N LEU A 159 -9.39 -5.03 6.46
CA LEU A 159 -10.47 -4.74 7.38
C LEU A 159 -10.95 -3.31 7.17
N PHE A 160 -12.24 -3.17 6.97
CA PHE A 160 -12.89 -1.90 6.68
C PHE A 160 -13.88 -1.57 7.79
N GLY A 161 -13.57 -0.54 8.57
CA GLY A 161 -14.43 -0.03 9.61
C GLY A 161 -15.16 1.24 9.14
N VAL A 162 -16.49 1.22 9.09
CA VAL A 162 -17.28 2.38 8.69
C VAL A 162 -17.43 3.33 9.88
N LEU A 163 -17.03 4.59 9.71
CA LEU A 163 -17.18 5.66 10.68
C LEU A 163 -18.39 6.53 10.38
N ARG A 164 -18.65 6.75 9.08
CA ARG A 164 -19.76 7.56 8.57
C ARG A 164 -20.35 6.93 7.32
N TRP A 165 -21.61 6.58 7.37
CA TRP A 165 -22.30 5.87 6.29
C TRP A 165 -22.53 6.69 5.04
N ARG A 166 -22.68 7.99 5.17
CA ARG A 166 -23.09 8.84 4.06
C ARG A 166 -22.18 8.69 2.84
N GLY A 167 -20.87 8.85 3.02
CA GLY A 167 -19.91 8.72 1.92
C GLY A 167 -19.87 7.30 1.33
N VAL A 168 -20.02 6.28 2.18
CA VAL A 168 -20.03 4.87 1.76
C VAL A 168 -21.28 4.54 0.92
N ILE A 169 -22.44 5.06 1.32
CA ILE A 169 -23.70 4.87 0.58
C ILE A 169 -23.66 5.64 -0.74
N GLU A 170 -23.22 6.90 -0.73
CA GLU A 170 -23.06 7.70 -1.96
C GLU A 170 -22.20 6.96 -2.98
N GLU A 171 -21.05 6.46 -2.58
CA GLU A 171 -20.16 5.65 -3.42
C GLU A 171 -20.84 4.39 -3.94
N GLY A 172 -21.54 3.63 -3.06
CA GLY A 172 -22.26 2.41 -3.45
C GLY A 172 -23.35 2.67 -4.49
N LEU A 173 -24.11 3.72 -4.30
CA LEU A 173 -25.17 4.12 -5.25
C LEU A 173 -24.59 4.58 -6.60
N GLU A 174 -23.49 5.36 -6.58
CA GLU A 174 -22.83 5.77 -7.83
C GLU A 174 -22.20 4.60 -8.59
N ARG A 175 -21.68 3.60 -7.91
CA ARG A 175 -21.22 2.34 -8.54
C ARG A 175 -22.36 1.60 -9.23
N CYS A 176 -23.57 1.67 -8.67
CA CYS A 176 -24.78 1.13 -9.29
C CYS A 176 -25.37 2.07 -10.36
N SER A 177 -24.59 3.04 -10.86
CA SER A 177 -24.99 4.01 -11.90
C SER A 177 -26.14 4.95 -11.50
N ALA A 178 -26.39 5.13 -10.21
CA ALA A 178 -27.36 6.10 -9.75
C ALA A 178 -26.88 7.55 -10.01
N PRO A 179 -27.76 8.48 -10.43
CA PRO A 179 -27.40 9.88 -10.59
C PRO A 179 -26.88 10.48 -9.27
N LYS A 180 -25.83 11.29 -9.32
CA LYS A 180 -25.22 11.92 -8.14
C LYS A 180 -26.21 12.64 -7.24
N THR A 181 -27.17 13.33 -7.82
CA THR A 181 -28.23 14.05 -7.08
C THR A 181 -29.07 13.08 -6.27
N LEU A 182 -29.47 11.95 -6.87
CA LEU A 182 -30.22 10.91 -6.17
C LEU A 182 -29.40 10.26 -5.08
N ALA A 183 -28.13 9.93 -5.35
CA ALA A 183 -27.22 9.37 -4.36
C ALA A 183 -27.09 10.28 -3.12
N ARG A 184 -26.94 11.59 -3.32
CA ARG A 184 -26.86 12.56 -2.23
C ARG A 184 -28.16 12.71 -1.43
N ILE A 185 -29.31 12.67 -2.09
CA ILE A 185 -30.62 12.76 -1.42
C ILE A 185 -30.89 11.54 -0.55
N VAL A 186 -30.63 10.35 -1.09
CA VAL A 186 -30.91 9.07 -0.43
C VAL A 186 -29.89 8.75 0.67
N SER A 187 -28.62 9.15 0.50
CA SER A 187 -27.55 8.79 1.43
C SER A 187 -27.77 9.35 2.84
N GLY A 188 -28.37 10.54 2.98
CA GLY A 188 -28.63 11.17 4.29
C GLY A 188 -29.57 10.35 5.16
N PRO A 189 -30.82 10.10 4.74
CA PRO A 189 -31.77 9.25 5.48
C PRO A 189 -31.27 7.83 5.70
N ALA A 190 -30.67 7.20 4.66
CA ALA A 190 -30.14 5.86 4.77
C ALA A 190 -28.98 5.78 5.80
N ALA A 191 -28.10 6.78 5.83
CA ALA A 191 -27.03 6.85 6.83
C ALA A 191 -27.56 7.03 8.25
N ALA A 192 -28.62 7.83 8.42
CA ALA A 192 -29.29 7.98 9.73
C ALA A 192 -29.88 6.66 10.21
N PHE A 193 -30.53 5.91 9.32
CA PHE A 193 -31.09 4.61 9.61
C PHE A 193 -30.02 3.55 9.97
N LEU A 194 -28.88 3.55 9.26
CA LEU A 194 -27.80 2.58 9.47
C LEU A 194 -26.90 2.91 10.69
N ARG A 195 -26.93 4.15 11.16
CA ARG A 195 -26.07 4.63 12.26
C ARG A 195 -26.13 3.79 13.53
N PRO A 196 -27.29 3.29 14.00
CA PRO A 196 -27.36 2.44 15.21
C PRO A 196 -26.70 1.06 15.03
N PHE A 197 -26.68 0.54 13.79
CA PHE A 197 -26.23 -0.82 13.50
C PHE A 197 -24.70 -0.93 13.31
N THR A 198 -23.96 0.19 13.32
CA THR A 198 -22.61 0.23 12.85
C THR A 198 -21.62 0.98 13.73
N ARG A 199 -21.90 1.03 15.01
CA ARG A 199 -20.89 1.48 15.96
C ARG A 199 -19.79 0.41 16.02
N LEU A 200 -18.57 0.81 15.59
CA LEU A 200 -17.39 0.05 15.96
C LEU A 200 -17.36 -0.04 17.48
N LYS A 201 -17.40 -1.26 18.01
CA LYS A 201 -17.38 -1.52 19.45
C LYS A 201 -15.93 -1.60 19.93
N LEU A 202 -15.19 -0.51 19.73
CA LEU A 202 -13.81 -0.41 20.17
C LEU A 202 -13.73 0.32 21.48
N ASP A 203 -13.04 -0.26 22.43
CA ASP A 203 -12.86 0.28 23.77
C ASP A 203 -11.35 0.41 24.11
N GLY A 204 -11.03 1.20 25.10
CA GLY A 204 -9.73 1.23 25.78
C GLY A 204 -8.73 2.26 25.28
N GLY A 205 -8.93 2.87 24.10
CA GLY A 205 -8.03 3.92 23.59
C GLY A 205 -8.68 5.30 23.54
N ARG A 206 -7.93 6.34 23.88
CA ARG A 206 -8.35 7.74 23.86
C ARG A 206 -7.50 8.56 22.90
N PRO A 207 -8.00 9.68 22.34
CA PRO A 207 -7.21 10.54 21.46
C PRO A 207 -5.89 11.03 22.08
N GLU A 208 -5.87 11.28 23.38
CA GLU A 208 -4.69 11.70 24.14
C GLU A 208 -3.60 10.63 24.24
N ASP A 209 -3.97 9.34 24.07
CA ASP A 209 -3.01 8.24 24.04
C ASP A 209 -2.14 8.27 22.76
N LEU A 210 -2.56 9.04 21.74
CA LEU A 210 -1.83 9.26 20.49
C LEU A 210 -1.07 10.58 20.53
N VAL A 211 0.20 10.51 20.90
CA VAL A 211 1.10 11.67 20.95
C VAL A 211 1.73 11.88 19.58
N PRO A 212 1.49 13.02 18.89
CA PRO A 212 2.11 13.30 17.60
C PRO A 212 3.64 13.35 17.70
N LEU A 213 4.32 12.76 16.74
CA LEU A 213 5.77 12.78 16.62
C LEU A 213 6.19 13.72 15.49
N ALA A 214 7.07 14.66 15.77
CA ALA A 214 7.50 15.68 14.83
C ALA A 214 8.74 15.28 14.01
N SER A 215 9.49 14.27 14.45
CA SER A 215 10.72 13.84 13.78
C SER A 215 11.05 12.37 14.03
N ALA A 216 11.92 11.82 13.20
CA ALA A 216 12.41 10.46 13.33
C ALA A 216 13.26 10.27 14.60
N GLU A 217 13.95 11.31 15.05
CA GLU A 217 14.74 11.31 16.28
C GLU A 217 13.85 11.10 17.50
N HIS A 218 12.67 11.69 17.53
CA HIS A 218 11.69 11.43 18.59
C HIS A 218 11.24 9.97 18.60
N VAL A 219 11.04 9.35 17.41
CA VAL A 219 10.69 7.92 17.33
C VAL A 219 11.79 7.05 17.96
N MET A 220 13.05 7.34 17.68
CA MET A 220 14.18 6.54 18.17
C MET A 220 14.41 6.69 19.69
N GLN A 221 13.84 7.71 20.31
CA GLN A 221 13.87 7.89 21.77
C GLN A 221 12.76 7.11 22.51
N LEU A 222 11.80 6.53 21.74
CA LEU A 222 10.72 5.77 22.35
C LEU A 222 11.26 4.45 22.91
N PRO A 223 10.83 4.04 24.12
CA PRO A 223 11.18 2.75 24.70
C PRO A 223 10.38 1.63 24.02
N ILE A 224 10.63 1.42 22.73
CA ILE A 224 9.98 0.38 21.95
C ILE A 224 10.63 -0.97 22.27
N HIS A 225 9.86 -1.87 22.86
CA HIS A 225 10.26 -3.25 23.02
C HIS A 225 9.78 -4.07 21.82
N ASP A 226 10.73 -4.51 20.99
CA ASP A 226 10.44 -5.30 19.79
C ASP A 226 10.55 -6.80 20.12
N PRO A 227 9.42 -7.52 20.23
CA PRO A 227 9.41 -8.96 20.47
C PRO A 227 9.94 -9.79 19.28
N ALA A 228 10.51 -9.11 18.25
CA ALA A 228 11.10 -9.67 17.06
C ALA A 228 10.20 -10.66 16.32
N PRO A 229 9.30 -10.18 15.44
CA PRO A 229 8.73 -11.06 14.44
C PRO A 229 9.85 -11.70 13.60
N GLU A 230 9.62 -12.89 13.09
CA GLU A 230 10.66 -13.62 12.37
C GLU A 230 11.16 -12.87 11.13
N LEU A 231 10.26 -12.17 10.44
CA LEU A 231 10.58 -11.31 9.30
C LEU A 231 9.82 -9.99 9.37
N THR A 232 10.53 -8.87 9.39
CA THR A 232 9.94 -7.52 9.36
C THR A 232 10.89 -6.53 8.70
N ALA A 233 10.36 -5.48 8.07
CA ALA A 233 11.21 -4.40 7.59
C ALA A 233 12.00 -3.77 8.74
N ASN A 234 13.25 -3.43 8.47
CA ASN A 234 14.13 -2.82 9.47
C ASN A 234 13.72 -1.36 9.68
N ARG A 235 13.25 -1.05 10.89
CA ARG A 235 12.79 0.30 11.27
C ARG A 235 13.88 1.06 12.01
N ASP A 236 15.06 1.14 11.38
CA ASP A 236 16.13 2.00 11.88
C ASP A 236 15.87 3.49 11.58
N LEU A 237 16.68 4.37 12.16
CA LEU A 237 16.52 5.81 12.01
C LEU A 237 16.55 6.27 10.55
N PRO A 238 17.46 5.81 9.66
CA PRO A 238 17.44 6.15 8.26
C PRO A 238 16.13 5.77 7.57
N TYR A 239 15.62 4.56 7.81
CA TYR A 239 14.35 4.09 7.26
C TYR A 239 13.18 4.95 7.73
N ILE A 240 13.06 5.16 9.05
CA ILE A 240 11.97 5.94 9.66
C ILE A 240 11.97 7.37 9.14
N ARG A 241 13.15 8.02 9.08
CA ARG A 241 13.29 9.38 8.53
C ARG A 241 12.82 9.43 7.07
N TRP A 242 13.36 8.56 6.23
CA TRP A 242 13.01 8.47 4.83
C TRP A 242 11.52 8.17 4.65
N ARG A 243 11.01 7.16 5.33
CA ARG A 243 9.68 6.62 5.06
C ARG A 243 8.55 7.47 5.59
N TYR A 244 8.73 8.10 6.75
CA TYR A 244 7.65 8.79 7.45
C TYR A 244 7.82 10.29 7.58
N PHE A 245 9.03 10.83 7.43
CA PHE A 245 9.30 12.24 7.70
C PHE A 245 9.92 13.02 6.55
N SER A 246 10.61 12.38 5.59
CA SER A 246 11.16 13.07 4.42
C SER A 246 10.24 13.08 3.20
N GLY A 247 9.23 12.21 3.19
CA GLY A 247 8.21 12.20 2.13
C GLY A 247 7.33 13.45 2.19
N GLN A 248 7.03 14.02 1.02
CA GLN A 248 6.24 15.26 0.89
C GLN A 248 4.73 15.05 1.07
N ASP A 249 4.29 13.92 1.58
CA ASP A 249 2.87 13.65 1.74
C ASP A 249 2.35 14.16 3.08
N ALA A 250 1.81 15.38 3.06
CA ALA A 250 1.19 16.02 4.23
C ALA A 250 0.00 15.23 4.82
N THR A 251 -0.43 14.14 4.17
CA THR A 251 -1.53 13.30 4.64
C THR A 251 -1.06 12.20 5.60
N VAL A 252 0.25 12.02 5.75
CA VAL A 252 0.85 11.07 6.70
C VAL A 252 0.97 11.70 8.07
N ALA A 253 0.54 10.98 9.09
CA ALA A 253 0.74 11.35 10.49
C ALA A 253 1.36 10.21 11.27
N VAL A 254 2.31 10.54 12.13
CA VAL A 254 3.07 9.60 12.96
C VAL A 254 2.79 9.89 14.42
N PHE A 255 2.50 8.86 15.20
CA PHE A 255 2.19 8.95 16.61
C PHE A 255 2.98 7.94 17.43
N ALA A 256 3.27 8.30 18.69
CA ALA A 256 3.53 7.34 19.74
C ALA A 256 2.20 7.03 20.45
N PHE A 257 1.83 5.78 20.54
CA PHE A 257 0.70 5.35 21.34
C PHE A 257 1.20 4.96 22.74
N ARG A 258 0.60 5.58 23.76
CA ARG A 258 0.91 5.40 25.18
C ARG A 258 -0.38 5.10 25.93
N ASN A 259 -0.47 3.92 26.48
CA ASN A 259 -1.63 3.51 27.29
C ASN A 259 -1.17 2.59 28.43
N LYS A 260 -1.94 2.52 29.51
CA LYS A 260 -1.69 1.61 30.64
C LYS A 260 -1.67 0.12 30.27
N GLN A 261 -2.18 -0.22 29.07
CA GLN A 261 -2.22 -1.59 28.55
C GLN A 261 -0.91 -2.00 27.85
N VAL A 262 -0.01 -1.06 27.60
CA VAL A 262 1.27 -1.32 26.95
C VAL A 262 2.42 -1.03 27.91
N GLU A 263 3.37 -1.95 27.99
CA GLU A 263 4.58 -1.78 28.79
C GLU A 263 5.58 -0.83 28.11
N SER A 264 5.49 -0.72 26.78
CA SER A 264 6.35 0.12 25.97
C SER A 264 5.52 0.92 24.96
N GLU A 265 6.11 1.98 24.41
CA GLU A 265 5.42 2.80 23.42
C GLU A 265 5.31 2.07 22.09
N VAL A 266 4.24 2.37 21.34
CA VAL A 266 3.95 1.79 20.03
C VAL A 266 3.94 2.91 18.98
N LEU A 267 4.74 2.76 17.93
CA LEU A 267 4.72 3.64 16.78
C LEU A 267 3.46 3.35 15.95
N VAL A 268 2.67 4.38 15.67
CA VAL A 268 1.48 4.28 14.83
C VAL A 268 1.59 5.28 13.69
N THR A 269 1.56 4.79 12.47
CA THR A 269 1.58 5.64 11.28
C THR A 269 0.30 5.48 10.49
N VAL A 270 -0.31 6.59 10.12
CA VAL A 270 -1.56 6.63 9.37
C VAL A 270 -1.45 7.56 8.16
N ASN A 271 -2.30 7.31 7.17
CA ASN A 271 -2.46 8.17 6.00
C ASN A 271 -3.94 8.49 5.78
N GLN A 272 -4.24 9.74 5.49
CA GLN A 272 -5.57 10.20 5.12
C GLN A 272 -5.69 10.20 3.59
N ARG A 273 -6.48 9.28 3.04
CA ARG A 273 -6.61 9.12 1.58
C ARG A 273 -8.06 9.12 1.12
N PRO A 274 -8.35 9.78 0.00
CA PRO A 274 -9.61 9.55 -0.71
C PRO A 274 -9.59 8.14 -1.33
N ARG A 275 -10.69 7.41 -1.18
CA ARG A 275 -10.91 6.09 -1.80
C ARG A 275 -12.29 6.04 -2.47
N GLY A 276 -12.53 4.98 -3.21
CA GLY A 276 -13.74 4.76 -3.95
C GLY A 276 -13.60 5.14 -5.44
N TYR A 277 -14.64 4.86 -6.21
CA TYR A 277 -14.68 5.04 -7.67
C TYR A 277 -14.31 6.47 -8.12
N ARG A 278 -14.60 7.48 -7.28
CA ARG A 278 -14.30 8.90 -7.53
C ARG A 278 -13.57 9.58 -6.37
N GLY A 279 -12.97 8.81 -5.48
CA GLY A 279 -12.28 9.35 -4.33
C GLY A 279 -13.19 10.01 -3.29
N GLN A 280 -14.44 9.57 -3.18
CA GLN A 280 -15.43 10.23 -2.32
C GLN A 280 -15.39 9.78 -0.87
N ILE A 281 -14.87 8.58 -0.60
CA ILE A 281 -14.74 8.06 0.76
C ILE A 281 -13.42 8.56 1.34
N ARG A 282 -13.48 9.39 2.37
CA ARG A 282 -12.29 9.80 3.12
C ARG A 282 -11.89 8.67 4.06
N THR A 283 -10.78 8.04 3.78
CA THR A 283 -10.30 6.90 4.57
C THR A 283 -9.08 7.27 5.40
N LEU A 284 -9.07 6.79 6.63
CA LEU A 284 -7.88 6.71 7.46
C LEU A 284 -7.26 5.33 7.27
N GLN A 285 -6.16 5.25 6.56
CA GLN A 285 -5.42 4.00 6.38
C GLN A 285 -4.34 3.91 7.44
N VAL A 286 -4.36 2.84 8.23
CA VAL A 286 -3.24 2.52 9.13
C VAL A 286 -2.13 1.91 8.28
N LEU A 287 -0.97 2.54 8.29
CA LEU A 287 0.19 2.15 7.49
C LEU A 287 1.12 1.26 8.27
N ASP A 288 1.31 1.54 9.56
CA ASP A 288 2.21 0.80 10.42
C ASP A 288 1.73 0.85 11.88
N ILE A 289 1.90 -0.25 12.59
CA ILE A 289 1.79 -0.38 14.06
C ILE A 289 3.01 -1.15 14.50
N TYR A 290 4.03 -0.47 15.01
CA TYR A 290 5.31 -1.08 15.35
C TYR A 290 5.72 -0.84 16.80
N PRO A 291 6.14 -1.87 17.53
CA PRO A 291 6.17 -3.29 17.14
C PRO A 291 4.79 -3.90 16.97
N GLY A 292 4.73 -5.13 16.45
CA GLY A 292 3.48 -5.87 16.39
C GLY A 292 2.90 -6.09 17.80
N VAL A 293 1.65 -5.67 18.03
CA VAL A 293 0.99 -5.68 19.33
C VAL A 293 -0.13 -6.74 19.41
N THR A 294 -0.64 -7.01 20.60
CA THR A 294 -1.78 -7.92 20.79
C THR A 294 -3.06 -7.37 20.15
N PRO A 295 -4.07 -8.21 19.86
CA PRO A 295 -5.35 -7.76 19.28
C PRO A 295 -6.01 -6.65 20.10
N GLU A 296 -5.95 -6.71 21.43
CA GLU A 296 -6.57 -5.75 22.35
C GLU A 296 -5.88 -4.38 22.29
N VAL A 297 -4.54 -4.37 22.24
CA VAL A 297 -3.76 -3.13 22.07
C VAL A 297 -4.01 -2.53 20.67
N CYS A 298 -4.06 -3.37 19.65
CA CYS A 298 -4.38 -2.92 18.30
C CYS A 298 -5.79 -2.30 18.23
N ALA A 299 -6.78 -2.86 18.96
CA ALA A 299 -8.11 -2.29 19.08
C ALA A 299 -8.12 -0.97 19.84
N SER A 300 -7.33 -0.84 20.91
CA SER A 300 -7.18 0.42 21.64
C SER A 300 -6.58 1.52 20.76
N ILE A 301 -5.57 1.19 19.94
CA ILE A 301 -5.02 2.10 18.93
C ILE A 301 -6.10 2.50 17.93
N ALA A 302 -6.85 1.53 17.39
CA ALA A 302 -7.95 1.82 16.47
C ALA A 302 -9.03 2.68 17.11
N ALA A 303 -9.39 2.46 18.37
CA ALA A 303 -10.34 3.29 19.13
C ALA A 303 -9.85 4.74 19.23
N ALA A 304 -8.59 4.94 19.63
CA ALA A 304 -7.97 6.25 19.74
C ALA A 304 -7.96 6.99 18.40
N LEU A 305 -7.62 6.29 17.31
CA LEU A 305 -7.65 6.84 15.95
C LEU A 305 -9.07 7.22 15.51
N VAL A 306 -10.05 6.34 15.73
CA VAL A 306 -11.46 6.59 15.40
C VAL A 306 -11.95 7.84 16.11
N GLU A 307 -11.65 7.99 17.40
CA GLU A 307 -12.09 9.15 18.19
C GLU A 307 -11.38 10.42 17.73
N ARG A 308 -10.06 10.37 17.50
CA ARG A 308 -9.25 11.51 17.03
C ARG A 308 -9.72 12.04 15.68
N TYR A 309 -10.09 11.16 14.77
CA TYR A 309 -10.52 11.50 13.42
C TYR A 309 -12.04 11.50 13.25
N ARG A 310 -12.79 11.45 14.34
CA ARG A 310 -14.24 11.50 14.35
C ARG A 310 -14.75 12.73 13.57
N GLY A 311 -15.65 12.49 12.63
CA GLY A 311 -16.20 13.56 11.76
C GLY A 311 -15.30 13.98 10.59
N ALA A 312 -14.00 13.71 10.61
CA ALA A 312 -13.10 14.00 9.51
C ALA A 312 -13.06 12.86 8.47
N MET A 313 -13.15 11.61 8.90
CA MET A 313 -13.05 10.42 8.04
C MET A 313 -14.39 9.69 7.93
N ASP A 314 -14.57 8.97 6.83
CA ASP A 314 -15.76 8.15 6.57
C ASP A 314 -15.50 6.67 6.88
N ALA A 315 -14.24 6.24 6.83
CA ALA A 315 -13.84 4.87 7.17
C ALA A 315 -12.40 4.80 7.69
N ILE A 316 -12.11 3.73 8.44
CA ILE A 316 -10.75 3.32 8.82
C ILE A 316 -10.42 1.99 8.13
N VAL A 317 -9.19 1.84 7.65
CA VAL A 317 -8.71 0.65 6.94
C VAL A 317 -7.46 0.12 7.62
N LEU A 318 -7.48 -1.18 7.92
CA LEU A 318 -6.37 -1.93 8.49
C LEU A 318 -5.96 -3.04 7.50
N ARG A 319 -4.64 -3.24 7.32
CA ARG A 319 -4.07 -4.29 6.46
C ARG A 319 -2.88 -4.93 7.15
N GLY A 320 -2.46 -6.11 6.65
CA GLY A 320 -1.29 -6.81 7.17
C GLY A 320 -1.50 -7.43 8.57
N LEU A 321 -2.75 -7.58 9.00
CA LEU A 321 -3.09 -8.20 10.28
C LEU A 321 -3.20 -9.71 10.12
N ASP A 322 -2.69 -10.46 11.09
CA ASP A 322 -2.87 -11.90 11.20
C ASP A 322 -4.34 -12.31 11.46
N GLU A 323 -4.61 -13.60 11.41
CA GLU A 323 -5.97 -14.13 11.54
C GLU A 323 -6.60 -13.77 12.88
N ALA A 324 -5.86 -13.88 13.97
CA ALA A 324 -6.37 -13.58 15.32
C ALA A 324 -6.82 -12.12 15.43
N ARG A 325 -6.00 -11.17 14.91
CA ARG A 325 -6.36 -9.76 14.87
C ARG A 325 -7.53 -9.50 13.94
N GLN A 326 -7.58 -10.15 12.76
CA GLN A 326 -8.69 -10.01 11.83
C GLN A 326 -10.00 -10.48 12.45
N ASP A 327 -10.03 -11.64 13.10
CA ASP A 327 -11.22 -12.17 13.75
C ASP A 327 -11.64 -11.30 14.92
N PHE A 328 -10.69 -10.83 15.73
CA PHE A 328 -10.98 -9.87 16.79
C PHE A 328 -11.72 -8.63 16.25
N PHE A 329 -11.18 -7.97 15.22
CA PHE A 329 -11.78 -6.78 14.65
C PHE A 329 -13.15 -7.03 13.99
N ARG A 330 -13.37 -8.20 13.40
CA ARG A 330 -14.69 -8.57 12.85
C ARG A 330 -15.76 -8.62 13.95
N HIS A 331 -15.43 -9.16 15.12
CA HIS A 331 -16.35 -9.15 16.28
C HIS A 331 -16.61 -7.73 16.80
N HIS A 332 -15.74 -6.77 16.51
CA HIS A 332 -15.86 -5.37 16.88
C HIS A 332 -16.47 -4.48 15.78
N GLY A 333 -17.07 -5.08 14.74
CA GLY A 333 -17.85 -4.37 13.74
C GLY A 333 -17.07 -3.98 12.47
N PHE A 334 -15.83 -4.45 12.28
CA PHE A 334 -15.14 -4.32 11.01
C PHE A 334 -15.63 -5.36 10.01
N VAL A 335 -15.66 -4.96 8.74
CA VAL A 335 -15.96 -5.85 7.62
C VAL A 335 -14.65 -6.32 7.01
N ARG A 336 -14.43 -7.63 6.97
CA ARG A 336 -13.33 -8.20 6.19
C ARG A 336 -13.70 -8.14 4.72
N ARG A 337 -12.88 -7.48 3.94
CA ARG A 337 -13.05 -7.31 2.50
C ARG A 337 -11.90 -7.97 1.78
N GLN A 338 -12.22 -8.90 0.89
CA GLN A 338 -11.24 -9.47 -0.01
C GLN A 338 -10.84 -8.41 -1.05
N LEU A 339 -9.57 -8.32 -1.34
CA LEU A 339 -9.05 -7.50 -2.41
C LEU A 339 -9.27 -8.19 -3.76
N ASP A 340 -9.39 -7.41 -4.83
CA ASP A 340 -9.59 -7.93 -6.20
C ASP A 340 -8.46 -8.87 -6.63
N ALA A 341 -7.27 -8.69 -6.04
CA ALA A 341 -6.15 -9.61 -6.15
C ALA A 341 -5.29 -9.57 -4.88
N PRO A 342 -4.64 -10.69 -4.51
CA PRO A 342 -3.60 -10.67 -3.50
C PRO A 342 -2.48 -9.73 -3.93
N ASN A 343 -2.13 -8.76 -3.11
CA ASN A 343 -1.15 -7.74 -3.46
C ASN A 343 0.24 -7.95 -2.85
N GLY A 344 0.38 -8.82 -1.86
CA GLY A 344 1.65 -9.13 -1.21
C GLY A 344 2.25 -10.44 -1.69
N TRP A 345 3.45 -10.38 -2.29
CA TRP A 345 4.15 -11.52 -2.87
C TRP A 345 5.61 -11.54 -2.44
N PHE A 346 6.15 -12.73 -2.29
CA PHE A 346 7.55 -12.93 -1.94
C PHE A 346 8.18 -14.05 -2.77
N LEU A 347 9.34 -13.77 -3.36
CA LEU A 347 10.13 -14.75 -4.11
C LEU A 347 11.48 -14.92 -3.45
N ASP A 348 11.67 -16.08 -2.83
CA ASP A 348 12.92 -16.51 -2.21
C ASP A 348 13.35 -17.84 -2.82
N LYS A 349 14.32 -17.78 -3.72
CA LYS A 349 14.83 -18.97 -4.41
C LYS A 349 15.72 -19.84 -3.55
N TRP A 350 16.17 -19.34 -2.42
CA TRP A 350 17.06 -20.08 -1.51
C TRP A 350 16.32 -20.74 -0.36
N GLY A 351 15.04 -20.39 -0.17
CA GLY A 351 14.24 -20.94 0.92
C GLY A 351 14.69 -20.50 2.31
N PHE A 352 15.35 -19.34 2.41
CA PHE A 352 15.83 -18.80 3.69
C PHE A 352 14.69 -18.30 4.57
N LEU A 353 13.58 -17.95 3.94
CA LEU A 353 12.54 -17.22 4.62
C LEU A 353 11.38 -18.14 4.98
N PRO A 354 10.97 -18.17 6.23
CA PRO A 354 9.84 -18.97 6.66
C PRO A 354 8.57 -18.44 6.01
N THR A 355 7.66 -19.37 5.69
CA THR A 355 6.33 -19.01 5.16
C THR A 355 5.37 -18.54 6.26
N ARG A 356 5.83 -18.40 7.51
CA ARG A 356 5.03 -18.07 8.69
C ARG A 356 5.70 -16.97 9.50
N ASN A 357 4.92 -16.23 10.29
CA ASN A 357 5.35 -15.16 11.20
C ASN A 357 5.97 -13.94 10.51
N TRP A 358 5.33 -13.48 9.44
CA TRP A 358 5.70 -12.25 8.77
C TRP A 358 4.95 -11.07 9.37
N TYR A 359 5.68 -10.00 9.62
CA TYR A 359 5.09 -8.71 9.91
C TYR A 359 5.37 -7.75 8.75
N THR A 360 4.45 -7.71 7.81
CA THR A 360 4.48 -6.76 6.69
C THR A 360 3.24 -5.87 6.75
N VAL A 361 3.46 -4.61 6.55
CA VAL A 361 2.43 -3.57 6.64
C VAL A 361 2.39 -2.74 5.35
N PRO A 362 1.35 -1.96 5.10
CA PRO A 362 1.30 -1.09 3.93
C PRO A 362 2.53 -0.20 3.76
N ALA A 363 3.14 0.26 4.86
CA ALA A 363 4.36 1.08 4.82
C ALA A 363 5.56 0.38 4.18
N ASP A 364 5.60 -0.95 4.13
CA ASP A 364 6.70 -1.70 3.50
C ASP A 364 6.59 -1.71 1.96
N GLY A 365 5.51 -1.21 1.37
CA GLY A 365 5.26 -1.12 -0.07
C GLY A 365 5.21 0.31 -0.61
N ASP A 366 4.70 0.46 -1.82
CA ASP A 366 4.56 1.72 -2.56
C ASP A 366 3.18 2.38 -2.33
N TRP A 367 2.72 2.40 -1.12
CA TRP A 367 1.38 2.85 -0.74
C TRP A 367 1.06 4.33 -1.10
N LEU A 368 2.05 5.09 -1.58
CA LEU A 368 1.90 6.50 -1.99
C LEU A 368 1.61 6.67 -3.50
N ILE A 369 1.73 5.65 -4.33
CA ILE A 369 1.57 5.75 -5.79
C ILE A 369 0.22 5.20 -6.25
#